data_572d3a0701140e8732237381115a8320
#
_entry.id   572d3a0701140e8732237381115a8320
#
_cell.length_a   1.000
_cell.length_b   1.000
_cell.length_c   1.000
_cell.angle_alpha   90.00
_cell.angle_beta   90.00
_cell.angle_gamma   90.00
#
_symmetry.space_group_name_H-M   'P 1'
#
loop_
_entity.id
_entity.type
_entity.pdbx_description
1 polymer ?
#
loop_
_entity_poly.entity_id
_entity_poly.type
_entity_poly.pdbx_seq_one_letter_code
_entity_poly.pdbx_strand_id
1 'polypeptide(L)'
;VDTEYPWDGKVNIKLNSEGKYAIYLRIPSWAEKYDVAVNEEVPNGVIENGYLRIEREWKAGDLITLNLDMRPKYIEANPNVKDDIGKVAVKRGPIVYCIEQVDNPNFEIDNLEVDTSEALETAYEPILKGVSVIKAKGRITKDVWRKMLYLPKEVVDMERKEVEFKLVPYYAWSNREAGPMKIWIRKR
;
A
#
# COMPACT_ATOMS: atom_id res chain seq x y z
N VAL A 1 0.50 -14.13 -20.65
CA VAL A 1 0.06 -13.27 -19.53
C VAL A 1 0.57 -11.88 -19.79
N ASP A 2 -0.30 -10.89 -19.67
CA ASP A 2 0.00 -9.48 -19.82
C ASP A 2 -0.41 -8.77 -18.53
N THR A 3 0.55 -8.09 -17.86
CA THR A 3 0.33 -7.46 -16.55
C THR A 3 1.48 -6.53 -16.17
N GLU A 4 1.17 -5.50 -15.42
CA GLU A 4 2.15 -4.64 -14.72
C GLU A 4 2.18 -4.92 -13.20
N TYR A 5 1.73 -6.10 -12.77
CA TYR A 5 1.81 -6.52 -11.38
C TYR A 5 3.29 -6.57 -10.93
N PRO A 6 3.64 -6.04 -9.76
CA PRO A 6 2.80 -5.64 -8.63
C PRO A 6 2.46 -4.14 -8.58
N TRP A 7 2.68 -3.36 -9.63
CA TRP A 7 2.37 -1.92 -9.65
C TRP A 7 0.93 -1.63 -10.05
N ASP A 8 0.32 -2.53 -10.82
CA ASP A 8 -1.12 -2.53 -11.14
C ASP A 8 -1.73 -3.88 -10.76
N GLY A 9 -3.03 -3.86 -10.43
CA GLY A 9 -3.77 -5.07 -10.05
C GLY A 9 -4.34 -5.85 -11.23
N LYS A 10 -4.23 -5.33 -12.46
CA LYS A 10 -4.79 -5.97 -13.64
C LYS A 10 -3.87 -7.05 -14.19
N VAL A 11 -4.42 -8.23 -14.40
CA VAL A 11 -3.74 -9.39 -15.01
C VAL A 11 -4.62 -9.92 -16.13
N ASN A 12 -4.12 -9.91 -17.35
CA ASN A 12 -4.77 -10.50 -18.52
C ASN A 12 -4.08 -11.80 -18.89
N ILE A 13 -4.86 -12.87 -19.03
CA ILE A 13 -4.36 -14.20 -19.40
C ILE A 13 -5.09 -14.66 -20.66
N LYS A 14 -4.41 -14.63 -21.80
CA LYS A 14 -4.93 -15.16 -23.05
C LYS A 14 -4.53 -16.64 -23.16
N LEU A 15 -5.51 -17.50 -23.41
CA LEU A 15 -5.31 -18.94 -23.55
C LEU A 15 -4.90 -19.28 -24.98
N ASN A 16 -3.94 -20.20 -25.12
CA ASN A 16 -3.46 -20.69 -26.40
C ASN A 16 -3.88 -22.16 -26.68
N SER A 17 -4.53 -22.81 -25.72
CA SER A 17 -5.00 -24.19 -25.78
C SER A 17 -6.51 -24.27 -25.61
N GLU A 18 -7.08 -25.34 -26.14
CA GLU A 18 -8.49 -25.66 -25.98
C GLU A 18 -8.69 -26.98 -25.22
N GLY A 19 -9.86 -27.22 -24.67
CA GLY A 19 -10.24 -28.41 -23.95
C GLY A 19 -10.88 -28.14 -22.59
N LYS A 20 -11.29 -29.22 -21.92
CA LYS A 20 -11.90 -29.15 -20.60
C LYS A 20 -10.86 -29.30 -19.51
N TYR A 21 -10.60 -28.24 -18.76
CA TYR A 21 -9.70 -28.24 -17.61
C TYR A 21 -10.03 -27.11 -16.63
N ALA A 22 -9.39 -27.17 -15.44
CA ALA A 22 -9.50 -26.13 -14.44
C ALA A 22 -8.30 -25.19 -14.46
N ILE A 23 -8.57 -23.89 -14.34
CA ILE A 23 -7.57 -22.85 -14.11
C ILE A 23 -7.71 -22.34 -12.68
N TYR A 24 -6.57 -22.17 -12.00
CA TYR A 24 -6.49 -21.66 -10.65
C TYR A 24 -5.83 -20.28 -10.65
N LEU A 25 -6.61 -19.24 -10.33
CA LEU A 25 -6.12 -17.87 -10.20
C LEU A 25 -5.82 -17.60 -8.74
N ARG A 26 -4.59 -17.22 -8.42
CA ARG A 26 -4.22 -16.85 -7.06
C ARG A 26 -4.92 -15.56 -6.65
N ILE A 27 -5.70 -15.62 -5.56
CA ILE A 27 -6.28 -14.43 -4.91
C ILE A 27 -5.50 -14.20 -3.61
N PRO A 28 -4.58 -13.22 -3.58
CA PRO A 28 -3.78 -12.95 -2.39
C PRO A 28 -4.63 -12.43 -1.24
N SER A 29 -4.26 -12.76 0.01
CA SER A 29 -5.00 -12.34 1.21
C SER A 29 -5.06 -10.83 1.41
N TRP A 30 -4.15 -10.05 0.80
CA TRP A 30 -4.18 -8.60 0.84
C TRP A 30 -5.23 -7.99 -0.10
N ALA A 31 -5.68 -8.72 -1.13
CA ALA A 31 -6.71 -8.29 -2.06
C ALA A 31 -8.09 -8.62 -1.48
N GLU A 32 -8.64 -7.70 -0.67
CA GLU A 32 -9.97 -7.86 -0.05
C GLU A 32 -11.10 -7.89 -1.08
N LYS A 33 -10.87 -7.21 -2.22
CA LYS A 33 -11.77 -7.20 -3.36
C LYS A 33 -11.00 -7.56 -4.61
N TYR A 34 -11.67 -8.27 -5.48
CA TYR A 34 -11.17 -8.61 -6.80
C TYR A 34 -12.35 -8.80 -7.75
N ASP A 35 -12.10 -8.57 -9.03
CA ASP A 35 -13.04 -8.87 -10.10
C ASP A 35 -12.38 -9.84 -11.08
N VAL A 36 -13.16 -10.79 -11.57
CA VAL A 36 -12.70 -11.74 -12.58
C VAL A 36 -13.74 -11.82 -13.69
N ALA A 37 -13.25 -11.82 -14.92
CA ALA A 37 -14.07 -12.06 -16.11
C ALA A 37 -13.38 -13.04 -17.06
N VAL A 38 -14.19 -13.81 -17.78
CA VAL A 38 -13.76 -14.64 -18.91
C VAL A 38 -14.55 -14.18 -20.12
N ASN A 39 -13.86 -13.61 -21.13
CA ASN A 39 -14.50 -13.00 -22.30
C ASN A 39 -15.59 -11.99 -21.89
N GLU A 40 -15.27 -11.12 -20.90
CA GLU A 40 -16.15 -10.09 -20.32
C GLU A 40 -17.31 -10.61 -19.46
N GLU A 41 -17.49 -11.92 -19.32
CA GLU A 41 -18.53 -12.53 -18.48
C GLU A 41 -17.95 -12.99 -17.14
N VAL A 42 -18.73 -12.86 -16.06
CA VAL A 42 -18.35 -13.36 -14.73
C VAL A 42 -18.40 -14.90 -14.75
N PRO A 43 -17.29 -15.59 -14.55
CA PRO A 43 -17.27 -17.05 -14.59
C PRO A 43 -17.84 -17.67 -13.32
N ASN A 44 -18.43 -18.87 -13.45
CA ASN A 44 -18.65 -19.73 -12.30
C ASN A 44 -17.31 -20.22 -11.76
N GLY A 45 -16.98 -19.82 -10.54
CA GLY A 45 -15.73 -20.19 -9.89
C GLY A 45 -15.92 -20.44 -8.39
N VAL A 46 -15.04 -21.24 -7.80
CA VAL A 46 -15.05 -21.54 -6.36
C VAL A 46 -13.71 -21.15 -5.76
N ILE A 47 -13.73 -20.48 -4.61
CA ILE A 47 -12.50 -20.17 -3.86
C ILE A 47 -12.10 -21.38 -3.03
N GLU A 48 -10.90 -21.89 -3.32
CA GLU A 48 -10.27 -23.01 -2.62
C GLU A 48 -8.84 -22.65 -2.24
N ASN A 49 -8.51 -22.67 -0.96
CA ASN A 49 -7.15 -22.40 -0.44
C ASN A 49 -6.49 -21.12 -0.98
N GLY A 50 -7.27 -20.05 -1.19
CA GLY A 50 -6.80 -18.76 -1.72
C GLY A 50 -6.61 -18.75 -3.22
N TYR A 51 -7.19 -19.70 -3.95
CA TYR A 51 -7.27 -19.70 -5.40
C TYR A 51 -8.72 -19.70 -5.85
N LEU A 52 -9.02 -18.91 -6.88
CA LEU A 52 -10.27 -19.03 -7.63
C LEU A 52 -10.10 -20.12 -8.68
N ARG A 53 -10.81 -21.23 -8.50
CA ARG A 53 -10.86 -22.37 -9.43
C ARG A 53 -11.99 -22.12 -10.43
N ILE A 54 -11.65 -22.12 -11.73
CA ILE A 54 -12.60 -21.99 -12.85
C ILE A 54 -12.44 -23.23 -13.72
N GLU A 55 -13.46 -24.09 -13.76
CA GLU A 55 -13.47 -25.28 -14.61
C GLU A 55 -14.53 -25.15 -15.69
N ARG A 56 -14.10 -25.24 -16.95
CA ARG A 56 -14.99 -25.17 -18.11
C ARG A 56 -14.33 -25.75 -19.36
N GLU A 57 -15.08 -25.85 -20.43
CA GLU A 57 -14.55 -26.01 -21.78
C GLU A 57 -13.92 -24.68 -22.20
N TRP A 58 -12.61 -24.70 -22.49
CA TRP A 58 -11.84 -23.55 -22.93
C TRP A 58 -11.60 -23.58 -24.43
N LYS A 59 -11.50 -22.41 -25.04
CA LYS A 59 -11.15 -22.23 -26.44
C LYS A 59 -9.83 -21.46 -26.55
N ALA A 60 -9.06 -21.78 -27.59
CA ALA A 60 -7.91 -20.96 -27.92
C ALA A 60 -8.36 -19.53 -28.22
N GLY A 61 -7.72 -18.54 -27.57
CA GLY A 61 -8.09 -17.14 -27.65
C GLY A 61 -8.97 -16.64 -26.50
N ASP A 62 -9.53 -17.51 -25.65
CA ASP A 62 -10.24 -17.07 -24.45
C ASP A 62 -9.35 -16.16 -23.61
N LEU A 63 -9.94 -15.08 -23.09
CA LEU A 63 -9.27 -14.06 -22.29
C LEU A 63 -9.83 -14.06 -20.86
N ILE A 64 -8.95 -14.32 -19.89
CA ILE A 64 -9.25 -14.14 -18.48
C ILE A 64 -8.70 -12.78 -18.07
N THR A 65 -9.54 -11.93 -17.46
CA THR A 65 -9.11 -10.68 -16.83
C THR A 65 -9.34 -10.79 -15.32
N LEU A 66 -8.27 -10.62 -14.54
CA LEU A 66 -8.32 -10.52 -13.08
C LEU A 66 -7.90 -9.11 -12.67
N ASN A 67 -8.72 -8.44 -11.85
CA ASN A 67 -8.40 -7.15 -11.25
C ASN A 67 -8.34 -7.32 -9.73
N LEU A 68 -7.18 -7.03 -9.15
CA LEU A 68 -6.95 -7.06 -7.71
C LEU A 68 -7.03 -5.62 -7.15
N ASP A 69 -7.75 -5.43 -6.04
CA ASP A 69 -7.85 -4.12 -5.40
C ASP A 69 -6.50 -3.66 -4.85
N MET A 70 -5.94 -2.62 -5.48
CA MET A 70 -4.63 -2.05 -5.15
C MET A 70 -4.72 -0.73 -4.37
N ARG A 71 -5.86 -0.43 -3.73
CA ARG A 71 -5.97 0.78 -2.92
C ARG A 71 -4.97 0.75 -1.76
N PRO A 72 -4.29 1.87 -1.48
CA PRO A 72 -3.41 1.94 -0.32
C PRO A 72 -4.23 1.84 0.98
N LYS A 73 -3.62 1.22 2.01
CA LYS A 73 -4.26 0.97 3.30
C LYS A 73 -3.29 1.20 4.44
N TYR A 74 -3.79 1.68 5.55
CA TYR A 74 -3.09 1.63 6.83
C TYR A 74 -3.14 0.20 7.40
N ILE A 75 -2.01 -0.26 7.89
CA ILE A 75 -1.84 -1.57 8.52
C ILE A 75 -1.43 -1.36 9.97
N GLU A 76 -2.13 -2.00 10.86
CA GLU A 76 -1.84 -2.01 12.29
C GLU A 76 -1.25 -3.36 12.71
N ALA A 77 -0.25 -3.35 13.57
CA ALA A 77 0.34 -4.58 14.08
C ALA A 77 -0.54 -5.21 15.16
N ASN A 78 -0.41 -6.54 15.32
CA ASN A 78 -1.00 -7.23 16.46
C ASN A 78 -0.46 -6.63 17.78
N PRO A 79 -1.29 -6.41 18.83
CA PRO A 79 -0.84 -5.84 20.10
C PRO A 79 0.31 -6.59 20.79
N ASN A 80 0.57 -7.84 20.43
CA ASN A 80 1.73 -8.60 20.91
C ASN A 80 3.06 -8.11 20.30
N VAL A 81 3.04 -7.35 19.22
CA VAL A 81 4.21 -6.67 18.63
C VAL A 81 4.37 -5.32 19.33
N LYS A 82 4.99 -5.35 20.51
CA LYS A 82 5.01 -4.23 21.46
C LYS A 82 5.63 -2.95 20.91
N ASP A 83 6.64 -3.08 20.04
CA ASP A 83 7.37 -1.94 19.47
C ASP A 83 6.54 -1.14 18.47
N ASP A 84 5.45 -1.72 17.96
CA ASP A 84 4.59 -1.07 16.96
C ASP A 84 3.23 -0.62 17.54
N ILE A 85 3.04 -0.73 18.85
CA ILE A 85 1.84 -0.21 19.53
C ILE A 85 1.72 1.29 19.27
N GLY A 86 0.53 1.74 18.84
CA GLY A 86 0.26 3.15 18.52
C GLY A 86 0.88 3.62 17.20
N LYS A 87 1.28 2.69 16.34
CA LYS A 87 1.83 2.98 15.01
C LYS A 87 1.04 2.28 13.92
N VAL A 88 1.18 2.77 12.71
CA VAL A 88 0.66 2.16 11.48
C VAL A 88 1.74 2.15 10.41
N ALA A 89 1.70 1.15 9.56
CA ALA A 89 2.43 1.10 8.30
C ALA A 89 1.48 1.36 7.13
N VAL A 90 2.00 1.72 5.98
CA VAL A 90 1.22 1.89 4.75
C VAL A 90 1.59 0.80 3.76
N LYS A 91 0.57 0.19 3.16
CA LYS A 91 0.72 -0.88 2.17
C LYS A 91 -0.22 -0.63 0.98
N ARG A 92 0.27 -0.94 -0.22
CA ARG A 92 -0.55 -0.93 -1.46
C ARG A 92 -0.33 -2.24 -2.19
N GLY A 93 -1.38 -3.06 -2.26
CA GLY A 93 -1.23 -4.43 -2.75
C GLY A 93 -0.18 -5.21 -1.95
N PRO A 94 0.79 -5.88 -2.59
CA PRO A 94 1.87 -6.58 -1.90
C PRO A 94 2.99 -5.65 -1.41
N ILE A 95 3.01 -4.38 -1.84
CA ILE A 95 4.12 -3.45 -1.61
C ILE A 95 3.93 -2.71 -0.29
N VAL A 96 4.94 -2.76 0.58
CA VAL A 96 5.06 -1.93 1.78
C VAL A 96 5.70 -0.60 1.39
N TYR A 97 5.27 0.49 2.04
CA TYR A 97 5.78 1.83 1.84
C TYR A 97 6.53 2.34 3.06
N CYS A 98 7.48 3.22 2.84
CA CYS A 98 8.21 3.90 3.91
C CYS A 98 8.25 5.41 3.65
N ILE A 99 8.39 6.16 4.73
CA ILE A 99 8.69 7.59 4.68
C ILE A 99 10.20 7.78 4.79
N GLU A 100 10.78 8.60 3.91
CA GLU A 100 12.19 9.00 3.97
C GLU A 100 12.30 10.50 4.20
N GLN A 101 13.31 10.92 4.96
CA GLN A 101 13.55 12.33 5.25
C GLN A 101 13.85 13.14 3.97
N VAL A 102 14.54 12.55 3.00
CA VAL A 102 14.88 13.19 1.72
C VAL A 102 13.65 13.62 0.92
N ASP A 103 12.53 12.90 1.05
CA ASP A 103 11.27 13.25 0.40
C ASP A 103 10.41 14.23 1.20
N ASN A 104 10.75 14.44 2.47
CA ASN A 104 9.98 15.21 3.44
C ASN A 104 10.87 16.24 4.16
N PRO A 105 11.53 17.17 3.42
CA PRO A 105 12.57 18.03 4.00
C PRO A 105 12.03 19.13 4.91
N ASN A 106 10.72 19.38 4.92
CA ASN A 106 10.11 20.48 5.65
C ASN A 106 9.84 20.21 7.14
N PHE A 107 10.10 18.98 7.60
CA PHE A 107 9.92 18.57 8.99
C PHE A 107 10.71 17.30 9.27
N GLU A 108 10.99 17.04 10.56
CA GLU A 108 11.58 15.79 11.02
C GLU A 108 10.52 14.69 11.02
N ILE A 109 10.76 13.61 10.25
CA ILE A 109 9.82 12.49 10.14
C ILE A 109 9.55 11.78 11.47
N ASP A 110 10.43 11.97 12.47
CA ASP A 110 10.26 11.48 13.83
C ASP A 110 9.10 12.14 14.57
N ASN A 111 8.73 13.36 14.17
CA ASN A 111 7.67 14.14 14.79
C ASN A 111 6.31 13.95 14.11
N LEU A 112 6.26 13.16 13.04
CA LEU A 112 5.03 12.93 12.29
C LEU A 112 4.06 12.01 13.05
N GLU A 113 2.81 12.44 13.10
CA GLU A 113 1.66 11.63 13.50
C GLU A 113 0.64 11.62 12.36
N VAL A 114 0.10 10.46 12.01
CA VAL A 114 -0.89 10.32 10.94
C VAL A 114 -2.29 10.20 11.51
N ASP A 115 -3.25 10.79 10.82
CA ASP A 115 -4.66 10.55 11.03
C ASP A 115 -5.13 9.45 10.07
N THR A 116 -5.47 8.30 10.59
CA THR A 116 -5.85 7.14 9.77
C THR A 116 -7.24 7.27 9.15
N SER A 117 -7.99 8.33 9.48
CA SER A 117 -9.25 8.69 8.81
C SER A 117 -9.02 9.47 7.51
N GLU A 118 -7.84 10.03 7.32
CA GLU A 118 -7.46 10.74 6.10
C GLU A 118 -7.15 9.78 4.95
N ALA A 119 -7.51 10.20 3.73
CA ALA A 119 -7.28 9.40 2.53
C ALA A 119 -5.80 9.28 2.19
N LEU A 120 -5.42 8.13 1.68
CA LEU A 120 -4.13 7.86 1.07
C LEU A 120 -4.26 8.01 -0.45
N GLU A 121 -3.50 8.92 -1.06
CA GLU A 121 -3.54 9.18 -2.49
C GLU A 121 -2.34 8.55 -3.19
N THR A 122 -2.58 7.81 -4.27
CA THR A 122 -1.51 7.26 -5.10
C THR A 122 -1.20 8.24 -6.24
N ALA A 123 0.08 8.55 -6.43
CA ALA A 123 0.57 9.35 -7.55
C ALA A 123 1.78 8.67 -8.19
N TYR A 124 1.92 8.79 -9.51
CA TYR A 124 3.14 8.37 -10.20
C TYR A 124 4.16 9.50 -10.20
N GLU A 125 5.40 9.20 -9.84
CA GLU A 125 6.52 10.14 -9.91
C GLU A 125 7.69 9.54 -10.71
N PRO A 126 8.40 10.36 -11.53
CA PRO A 126 9.50 9.88 -12.37
C PRO A 126 10.79 9.60 -11.59
N ILE A 127 10.79 9.73 -10.26
CA ILE A 127 11.93 9.41 -9.41
C ILE A 127 12.25 7.91 -9.49
N LEU A 128 13.52 7.53 -9.31
CA LEU A 128 13.98 6.13 -9.27
C LEU A 128 13.53 5.31 -10.49
N LYS A 129 13.51 5.92 -11.68
CA LYS A 129 13.02 5.35 -12.97
C LYS A 129 11.51 5.16 -13.04
N GLY A 130 10.76 5.83 -12.18
CA GLY A 130 9.31 5.80 -12.11
C GLY A 130 8.79 4.87 -11.02
N VAL A 131 8.13 5.46 -10.01
CA VAL A 131 7.48 4.73 -8.93
C VAL A 131 6.11 5.32 -8.61
N SER A 132 5.21 4.47 -8.14
CA SER A 132 3.98 4.94 -7.52
C SER A 132 4.29 5.34 -6.07
N VAL A 133 4.17 6.63 -5.76
CA VAL A 133 4.28 7.15 -4.40
C VAL A 133 2.91 7.25 -3.75
N ILE A 134 2.88 7.35 -2.41
CA ILE A 134 1.64 7.62 -1.68
C ILE A 134 1.80 8.98 -1.00
N LYS A 135 0.83 9.86 -1.22
CA LYS A 135 0.70 11.16 -0.56
C LYS A 135 -0.38 11.07 0.50
N ALA A 136 -0.13 11.66 1.65
CA ALA A 136 -1.05 11.65 2.77
C ALA A 136 -0.87 12.91 3.62
N LYS A 137 -1.83 13.11 4.53
CA LYS A 137 -1.81 14.21 5.50
C LYS A 137 -1.53 13.67 6.89
N GLY A 138 -0.83 14.46 7.66
CA GLY A 138 -0.52 14.19 9.05
C GLY A 138 -0.28 15.46 9.81
N ARG A 139 0.18 15.33 11.03
CA ARG A 139 0.52 16.45 11.91
C ARG A 139 1.92 16.29 12.45
N ILE A 140 2.58 17.40 12.64
CA ILE A 140 3.83 17.49 13.38
C ILE A 140 3.64 18.40 14.57
N THR A 141 4.37 18.13 15.64
CA THR A 141 4.50 19.07 16.73
C THR A 141 5.69 19.99 16.43
N LYS A 142 5.49 21.29 16.43
CA LYS A 142 6.62 22.23 16.37
C LYS A 142 7.51 22.02 17.58
N ASP A 143 8.79 22.40 17.48
CA ASP A 143 9.71 22.31 18.61
C ASP A 143 9.30 23.28 19.73
N VAL A 144 8.48 22.77 20.64
CA VAL A 144 8.06 23.46 21.85
C VAL A 144 8.85 23.03 23.07
N TRP A 145 9.61 21.93 22.90
CA TRP A 145 10.29 21.28 24.03
C TRP A 145 11.42 22.12 24.60
N ARG A 146 12.12 22.89 23.77
CA ARG A 146 13.29 23.68 24.15
C ARG A 146 14.27 22.82 24.96
N LYS A 147 14.35 23.04 26.27
CA LYS A 147 15.17 22.23 27.19
C LYS A 147 14.32 21.37 28.15
N MET A 148 13.00 21.33 27.95
CA MET A 148 12.09 20.57 28.81
C MET A 148 11.88 19.16 28.27
N LEU A 149 11.88 18.16 29.16
CA LEU A 149 11.64 16.76 28.82
C LEU A 149 10.14 16.41 28.88
N TYR A 150 9.35 17.18 29.60
CA TYR A 150 7.93 16.94 29.82
C TYR A 150 7.16 18.25 29.71
N LEU A 151 6.03 18.22 28.99
CA LEU A 151 5.10 19.34 28.83
C LEU A 151 3.68 18.85 29.03
N PRO A 152 2.76 19.70 29.53
CA PRO A 152 1.34 19.40 29.49
C PRO A 152 0.87 19.14 28.06
N LYS A 153 -0.04 18.16 27.92
CA LYS A 153 -0.57 17.77 26.60
C LYS A 153 -1.19 18.96 25.86
N GLU A 154 -1.89 19.81 26.57
CA GLU A 154 -2.56 21.00 26.02
C GLU A 154 -1.58 21.96 25.36
N VAL A 155 -0.39 22.14 25.94
CA VAL A 155 0.68 22.97 25.37
C VAL A 155 1.22 22.35 24.06
N VAL A 156 1.41 21.04 24.05
CA VAL A 156 1.86 20.31 22.85
C VAL A 156 0.81 20.37 21.75
N ASP A 157 -0.47 20.20 22.09
CA ASP A 157 -1.57 20.19 21.12
C ASP A 157 -1.76 21.56 20.43
N MET A 158 -1.52 22.67 21.11
CA MET A 158 -1.60 24.02 20.54
C MET A 158 -0.54 24.29 19.46
N GLU A 159 0.57 23.58 19.49
CA GLU A 159 1.70 23.75 18.57
C GLU A 159 1.71 22.70 17.44
N ARG A 160 0.65 21.93 17.29
CA ARG A 160 0.52 21.00 16.18
C ARG A 160 0.21 21.73 14.89
N LYS A 161 0.88 21.30 13.82
CA LYS A 161 0.71 21.83 12.46
C LYS A 161 0.39 20.67 11.51
N GLU A 162 -0.58 20.88 10.64
CA GLU A 162 -0.85 19.94 9.54
C GLU A 162 0.26 20.01 8.48
N VAL A 163 0.63 18.86 7.96
CA VAL A 163 1.62 18.70 6.90
C VAL A 163 1.17 17.65 5.91
N GLU A 164 1.54 17.83 4.66
CA GLU A 164 1.51 16.77 3.67
C GLU A 164 2.83 16.01 3.70
N PHE A 165 2.77 14.70 3.55
CA PHE A 165 3.96 13.86 3.49
C PHE A 165 3.87 12.85 2.37
N LYS A 166 5.04 12.39 1.94
CA LYS A 166 5.19 11.44 0.86
C LYS A 166 5.84 10.15 1.35
N LEU A 167 5.34 9.03 0.87
CA LEU A 167 5.85 7.69 1.09
C LEU A 167 6.30 7.10 -0.25
N VAL A 168 7.40 6.39 -0.23
CA VAL A 168 7.93 5.65 -1.38
C VAL A 168 7.85 4.14 -1.13
N PRO A 169 7.84 3.30 -2.17
CA PRO A 169 7.93 1.86 -1.99
C PRO A 169 9.19 1.48 -1.20
N TYR A 170 9.06 0.60 -0.21
CA TYR A 170 10.19 0.20 0.63
C TYR A 170 11.36 -0.41 -0.17
N TYR A 171 11.08 -1.11 -1.27
CA TYR A 171 12.15 -1.65 -2.14
C TYR A 171 13.00 -0.54 -2.80
N ALA A 172 12.49 0.69 -2.85
CA ALA A 172 13.16 1.85 -3.42
C ALA A 172 13.94 2.68 -2.37
N TRP A 173 13.88 2.26 -1.11
CA TRP A 173 14.58 2.92 0.00
C TRP A 173 16.09 2.98 -0.21
N SER A 174 16.71 4.07 0.30
CA SER A 174 18.17 4.28 0.31
C SER A 174 18.83 4.35 -1.08
N ASN A 175 18.06 4.63 -2.13
CA ASN A 175 18.58 4.82 -3.48
C ASN A 175 18.84 6.29 -3.85
N ARG A 176 18.82 7.20 -2.86
CA ARG A 176 19.07 8.63 -2.98
C ARG A 176 20.05 9.07 -1.89
N GLU A 177 19.77 10.13 -1.17
CA GLU A 177 20.59 10.59 -0.05
C GLU A 177 20.38 9.73 1.19
N ALA A 178 21.45 9.49 1.96
CA ALA A 178 21.35 8.84 3.24
C ALA A 178 20.58 9.70 4.24
N GLY A 179 19.67 9.11 5.00
CA GLY A 179 18.86 9.83 5.97
C GLY A 179 17.93 8.90 6.76
N PRO A 180 17.22 9.47 7.74
CA PRO A 180 16.19 8.73 8.49
C PRO A 180 15.10 8.16 7.59
N MET A 181 14.60 6.98 7.95
CA MET A 181 13.50 6.29 7.30
C MET A 181 12.62 5.61 8.33
N LYS A 182 11.31 5.54 8.06
CA LYS A 182 10.35 4.78 8.88
C LYS A 182 9.35 4.03 8.00
N ILE A 183 9.00 2.83 8.45
CA ILE A 183 7.84 2.07 7.96
C ILE A 183 6.66 2.31 8.91
N TRP A 184 6.92 2.22 10.22
CA TRP A 184 5.92 2.40 11.25
C TRP A 184 5.88 3.85 11.72
N ILE A 185 4.76 4.52 11.45
CA ILE A 185 4.52 5.94 11.75
C ILE A 185 3.51 6.00 12.90
N ARG A 186 3.70 6.92 13.85
CA ARG A 186 2.76 7.10 14.96
C ARG A 186 1.37 7.44 14.42
N LYS A 187 0.35 6.76 14.92
CA LYS A 187 -1.04 7.13 14.68
C LYS A 187 -1.54 8.07 15.77
N ARG A 188 -2.45 8.93 15.37
CA ARG A 188 -3.19 9.82 16.28
C ARG A 188 -4.19 9.03 17.11
#